data_db38c7c8dd3e6f29c60b7b0e27be8f77
#
_entry.id   db38c7c8dd3e6f29c60b7b0e27be8f77
#
_cell.length_a   1.000
_cell.length_b   1.000
_cell.length_c   1.000
_cell.angle_alpha   90.00
_cell.angle_beta   90.00
_cell.angle_gamma   90.00
#
_symmetry.space_group_name_H-M   'P 1'
#
loop_
_entity.id
_entity.type
_entity.pdbx_description
1 polymer ?
#
loop_
_entity_poly.entity_id
_entity_poly.type
_entity_poly.pdbx_seq_one_letter_code
_entity_poly.pdbx_strand_id
1 'polypeptide(L)'
;MNSCRLRFSVSSTDGLARCGTLQFPRGEAQTPVFMPVGTYGSVKGLNPQQINESGAEIILSNTFHLMLRPGTEVINRHGDLHQFIGWDKPILTDSGGFQVMSLSKLNKIDREKGCLLYTSPSPRD
;
A
#
# COMPACT_ATOMS: atom_id res chain seq x y z
N MET A 1 -1.87 4.31 -24.39
CA MET A 1 -1.74 3.67 -23.07
C MET A 1 -0.51 4.25 -22.38
N ASN A 2 -0.68 5.21 -21.49
CA ASN A 2 0.43 5.71 -20.69
C ASN A 2 0.80 4.63 -19.68
N SER A 3 1.94 3.95 -19.91
CA SER A 3 2.48 3.02 -18.95
C SER A 3 2.89 3.83 -17.70
N CYS A 4 2.15 3.62 -16.65
CA CYS A 4 2.39 4.15 -15.30
C CYS A 4 3.71 3.55 -14.79
N ARG A 5 4.84 4.12 -15.17
CA ARG A 5 6.15 3.61 -14.77
C ARG A 5 6.66 4.44 -13.61
N LEU A 6 6.83 3.79 -12.48
CA LEU A 6 7.68 4.28 -11.41
C LEU A 6 9.07 4.58 -12.01
N ARG A 7 9.56 5.80 -11.76
CA ARG A 7 10.95 6.18 -12.09
C ARG A 7 11.69 6.47 -10.80
N PHE A 8 12.94 6.07 -10.78
CA PHE A 8 13.86 6.41 -9.70
C PHE A 8 15.09 7.08 -10.27
N SER A 9 15.44 8.23 -9.72
CA SER A 9 16.67 8.96 -10.07
C SER A 9 17.50 9.21 -8.82
N VAL A 10 18.79 8.90 -8.88
CA VAL A 10 19.74 9.19 -7.80
C VAL A 10 20.24 10.63 -7.96
N SER A 11 20.14 11.42 -6.89
CA SER A 11 20.62 12.81 -6.85
C SER A 11 22.01 12.94 -6.21
N SER A 12 22.33 12.11 -5.23
CA SER A 12 23.65 12.10 -4.58
C SER A 12 23.97 10.75 -3.96
N THR A 13 25.28 10.49 -3.80
CA THR A 13 25.78 9.24 -3.19
C THR A 13 26.92 9.55 -2.23
N ASP A 14 27.02 8.73 -1.15
CA ASP A 14 28.15 8.71 -0.24
C ASP A 14 28.45 7.24 0.15
N GLY A 15 29.50 6.67 -0.41
CA GLY A 15 29.77 5.23 -0.34
C GLY A 15 28.61 4.41 -0.89
N LEU A 16 27.97 3.60 -0.05
CA LEU A 16 26.78 2.81 -0.40
C LEU A 16 25.45 3.56 -0.14
N ALA A 17 25.50 4.68 0.58
CA ALA A 17 24.32 5.52 0.78
C ALA A 17 23.98 6.32 -0.47
N ARG A 18 22.68 6.54 -0.68
CA ARG A 18 22.17 7.32 -1.81
C ARG A 18 20.93 8.07 -1.46
N CYS A 19 20.81 9.29 -1.95
CA CYS A 19 19.57 10.05 -2.00
C CYS A 19 19.05 10.05 -3.43
N GLY A 20 17.75 10.12 -3.57
CA GLY A 20 17.13 10.15 -4.89
C GLY A 20 15.66 10.53 -4.83
N THR A 21 15.01 10.47 -5.96
CA THR A 21 13.60 10.81 -6.13
C THR A 21 12.86 9.64 -6.77
N LEU A 22 11.78 9.21 -6.14
CA LEU A 22 10.78 8.33 -6.71
C LEU A 22 9.71 9.20 -7.38
N GLN A 23 9.47 8.97 -8.66
CA GLN A 23 8.45 9.69 -9.43
C GLN A 23 7.28 8.77 -9.75
N PHE A 24 6.09 9.23 -9.41
CA PHE A 24 4.82 8.56 -9.65
C PHE A 24 3.87 9.48 -10.42
N PRO A 25 2.82 8.97 -11.05
CA PRO A 25 1.80 9.81 -11.67
C PRO A 25 1.09 10.77 -10.70
N ARG A 26 1.08 10.43 -9.41
CA ARG A 26 0.43 11.22 -8.35
C ARG A 26 1.41 11.98 -7.46
N GLY A 27 2.61 12.26 -7.93
CA GLY A 27 3.61 13.05 -7.20
C GLY A 27 4.95 12.36 -7.07
N GLU A 28 5.76 12.88 -6.19
CA GLU A 28 7.13 12.45 -5.98
C GLU A 28 7.37 12.13 -4.50
N ALA A 29 8.37 11.31 -4.21
CA ALA A 29 8.88 11.10 -2.87
C ALA A 29 10.42 11.16 -2.89
N GLN A 30 10.98 11.98 -2.00
CA GLN A 30 12.43 12.10 -1.81
C GLN A 30 12.93 10.94 -0.96
N THR A 31 13.96 10.24 -1.43
CA THR A 31 14.53 9.10 -0.70
C THR A 31 15.87 9.43 -0.04
N PRO A 32 16.15 8.89 1.15
CA PRO A 32 15.32 7.94 1.93
C PRO A 32 14.04 8.57 2.45
N VAL A 33 12.94 7.83 2.49
CA VAL A 33 11.63 8.32 2.91
C VAL A 33 10.98 7.39 3.92
N PHE A 34 10.36 7.96 4.94
CA PHE A 34 9.51 7.23 5.88
C PHE A 34 8.08 7.16 5.32
N MET A 35 7.49 5.98 5.37
CA MET A 35 6.11 5.73 4.93
C MET A 35 5.23 5.49 6.15
N PRO A 36 4.39 6.46 6.57
CA PRO A 36 3.39 6.22 7.61
C PRO A 36 2.51 5.02 7.26
N VAL A 37 2.27 4.15 8.23
CA VAL A 37 1.55 2.90 8.01
C VAL A 37 0.05 3.11 8.15
N GLY A 38 -0.67 2.93 7.06
CA GLY A 38 -2.12 2.95 6.96
C GLY A 38 -2.68 1.58 6.58
N THR A 39 -2.62 0.60 7.49
CA THR A 39 -2.98 -0.81 7.23
C THR A 39 -4.35 -0.97 6.57
N TYR A 40 -5.35 -0.22 7.04
CA TYR A 40 -6.73 -0.23 6.51
C TYR A 40 -7.05 1.05 5.72
N GLY A 41 -6.05 1.67 5.11
CA GLY A 41 -6.22 2.96 4.45
C GLY A 41 -6.23 4.15 5.40
N SER A 42 -5.95 3.96 6.68
CA SER A 42 -5.85 5.04 7.67
C SER A 42 -4.66 4.84 8.59
N VAL A 43 -3.96 5.91 8.89
CA VAL A 43 -2.92 5.94 9.92
C VAL A 43 -3.60 6.17 11.27
N LYS A 44 -3.34 5.29 12.24
CA LYS A 44 -4.00 5.36 13.56
C LYS A 44 -3.76 6.71 14.23
N GLY A 45 -4.86 7.36 14.62
CA GLY A 45 -4.83 8.61 15.35
C GLY A 45 -4.57 9.87 14.51
N LEU A 46 -4.43 9.74 13.19
CA LEU A 46 -4.19 10.85 12.27
C LEU A 46 -5.19 10.83 11.11
N ASN A 47 -5.72 11.98 10.76
CA ASN A 47 -6.46 12.13 9.51
C ASN A 47 -5.52 12.44 8.34
N PRO A 48 -5.97 12.34 7.07
CA PRO A 48 -5.12 12.58 5.90
C PRO A 48 -4.49 13.98 5.87
N GLN A 49 -5.17 14.99 6.35
CA GLN A 49 -4.64 16.35 6.43
C GLN A 49 -3.44 16.43 7.40
N GLN A 50 -3.56 15.84 8.58
CA GLN A 50 -2.48 15.81 9.57
C GLN A 50 -1.25 15.02 9.06
N ILE A 51 -1.48 13.94 8.32
CA ILE A 51 -0.41 13.18 7.67
C ILE A 51 0.29 14.06 6.62
N ASN A 52 -0.47 14.81 5.84
CA ASN A 52 0.11 15.74 4.87
C ASN A 52 0.90 16.87 5.54
N GLU A 53 0.38 17.45 6.61
CA GLU A 53 1.04 18.50 7.40
C GLU A 53 2.33 18.00 8.09
N SER A 54 2.43 16.69 8.39
CA SER A 54 3.68 16.08 8.90
C SER A 54 4.81 16.01 7.87
N GLY A 55 4.53 16.35 6.60
CA GLY A 55 5.50 16.28 5.50
C GLY A 55 5.60 14.90 4.86
N ALA A 56 4.71 13.98 5.15
CA ALA A 56 4.70 12.69 4.48
C ALA A 56 4.42 12.83 2.97
N GLU A 57 5.23 12.16 2.16
CA GLU A 57 5.13 12.19 0.69
C GLU A 57 4.53 10.90 0.13
N ILE A 58 4.52 9.83 0.91
CA ILE A 58 4.00 8.51 0.55
C ILE A 58 3.50 7.81 1.81
N ILE A 59 2.43 7.05 1.70
CA ILE A 59 1.92 6.19 2.78
C ILE A 59 1.97 4.72 2.37
N LEU A 60 1.95 3.83 3.35
CA LEU A 60 1.91 2.38 3.15
C LEU A 60 0.56 1.83 3.59
N SER A 61 -0.07 1.03 2.72
CA SER A 61 -1.29 0.29 3.03
C SER A 61 -1.10 -1.20 2.83
N ASN A 62 -1.88 -2.00 3.52
CA ASN A 62 -1.77 -3.46 3.43
C ASN A 62 -2.86 -4.05 2.54
N THR A 63 -2.46 -4.64 1.42
CA THR A 63 -3.36 -5.22 0.43
C THR A 63 -4.27 -6.28 1.00
N PHE A 64 -3.75 -7.20 1.81
CA PHE A 64 -4.52 -8.27 2.41
C PHE A 64 -5.60 -7.74 3.36
N HIS A 65 -5.23 -6.81 4.24
CA HIS A 65 -6.18 -6.21 5.18
C HIS A 65 -7.25 -5.38 4.48
N LEU A 66 -6.91 -4.62 3.44
CA LEU A 66 -7.88 -3.86 2.65
C LEU A 66 -8.84 -4.76 1.88
N MET A 67 -8.37 -5.90 1.38
CA MET A 67 -9.20 -6.92 0.72
C MET A 67 -10.24 -7.50 1.70
N LEU A 68 -9.86 -7.77 2.95
CA LEU A 68 -10.77 -8.29 3.97
C LEU A 68 -11.71 -7.21 4.51
N ARG A 69 -11.20 -5.99 4.70
CA ARG A 69 -11.96 -4.87 5.27
C ARG A 69 -11.40 -3.53 4.79
N PRO A 70 -12.19 -2.71 4.07
CA PRO A 70 -13.64 -2.84 3.83
C PRO A 70 -14.01 -3.81 2.69
N GLY A 71 -13.02 -4.33 1.95
CA GLY A 71 -13.18 -5.11 0.73
C GLY A 71 -13.05 -4.27 -0.53
N THR A 72 -12.66 -4.94 -1.62
CA THR A 72 -12.37 -4.29 -2.90
C THR A 72 -13.60 -3.64 -3.53
N GLU A 73 -14.80 -4.20 -3.30
CA GLU A 73 -16.05 -3.64 -3.81
C GLU A 73 -16.36 -2.27 -3.22
N VAL A 74 -16.17 -2.11 -1.89
CA VAL A 74 -16.38 -0.82 -1.21
C VAL A 74 -15.38 0.21 -1.74
N ILE A 75 -14.11 -0.14 -1.85
CA ILE A 75 -13.08 0.76 -2.38
C ILE A 75 -13.40 1.18 -3.80
N ASN A 76 -13.82 0.24 -4.65
CA ASN A 76 -14.18 0.52 -6.04
C ASN A 76 -15.39 1.46 -6.17
N ARG A 77 -16.37 1.37 -5.26
CA ARG A 77 -17.51 2.30 -5.20
C ARG A 77 -17.11 3.74 -4.87
N HIS A 78 -15.96 3.93 -4.20
CA HIS A 78 -15.37 5.26 -3.95
C HIS A 78 -14.52 5.75 -5.12
N GLY A 79 -14.35 4.95 -6.18
CA GLY A 79 -13.54 5.25 -7.35
C GLY A 79 -12.20 4.51 -7.32
N ASP A 80 -11.37 4.80 -6.33
CA ASP A 80 -10.09 4.14 -6.12
C ASP A 80 -9.66 4.20 -4.64
N LEU A 81 -8.50 3.62 -4.33
CA LEU A 81 -7.96 3.62 -2.98
C LEU A 81 -7.60 5.04 -2.50
N HIS A 82 -7.14 5.92 -3.39
CA HIS A 82 -6.81 7.31 -3.05
C HIS A 82 -8.05 8.09 -2.62
N GLN A 83 -9.15 7.95 -3.37
CA GLN A 83 -10.42 8.59 -3.05
C GLN A 83 -11.03 8.02 -1.76
N PHE A 84 -10.92 6.71 -1.57
CA PHE A 84 -11.38 6.04 -0.35
C PHE A 84 -10.64 6.55 0.90
N ILE A 85 -9.32 6.73 0.82
CA ILE A 85 -8.49 7.23 1.93
C ILE A 85 -8.60 8.75 2.09
N GLY A 86 -8.88 9.48 1.02
CA GLY A 86 -8.75 10.94 0.96
C GLY A 86 -7.29 11.41 0.90
N TRP A 87 -6.44 10.63 0.22
CA TRP A 87 -5.02 10.87 0.06
C TRP A 87 -4.65 10.94 -1.42
N ASP A 88 -4.12 12.07 -1.87
CA ASP A 88 -3.85 12.37 -3.28
C ASP A 88 -2.42 12.05 -3.75
N LYS A 89 -1.51 11.80 -2.80
CA LYS A 89 -0.10 11.46 -3.04
C LYS A 89 0.11 9.95 -3.22
N PRO A 90 1.34 9.49 -3.52
CA PRO A 90 1.65 8.07 -3.69
C PRO A 90 1.23 7.19 -2.51
N ILE A 91 0.80 5.98 -2.85
CA ILE A 91 0.51 4.91 -1.90
C ILE A 91 1.33 3.69 -2.32
N LEU A 92 2.08 3.12 -1.38
CA LEU A 92 2.66 1.79 -1.54
C LEU A 92 1.68 0.78 -0.95
N THR A 93 1.26 -0.18 -1.75
CA THR A 93 0.52 -1.35 -1.26
C THR A 93 1.45 -2.55 -1.27
N ASP A 94 1.51 -3.27 -0.16
CA ASP A 94 2.31 -4.49 -0.09
C ASP A 94 1.66 -5.66 -0.85
N SER A 95 2.42 -6.73 -1.06
CA SER A 95 1.93 -7.93 -1.76
C SER A 95 1.06 -8.85 -0.88
N GLY A 96 0.97 -8.59 0.41
CA GLY A 96 0.36 -9.51 1.38
C GLY A 96 1.17 -10.78 1.61
N GLY A 97 2.42 -10.84 1.14
CA GLY A 97 3.25 -12.05 1.22
C GLY A 97 3.50 -12.54 2.63
N PHE A 98 3.68 -11.66 3.59
CA PHE A 98 3.83 -12.03 4.99
C PHE A 98 2.57 -12.71 5.52
N GLN A 99 1.38 -12.22 5.18
CA GLN A 99 0.10 -12.79 5.61
C GLN A 99 -0.12 -14.17 4.98
N VAL A 100 0.33 -14.39 3.75
CA VAL A 100 0.31 -15.71 3.11
C VAL A 100 1.08 -16.73 3.95
N MET A 101 2.25 -16.36 4.46
CA MET A 101 3.08 -17.24 5.28
C MET A 101 2.57 -17.37 6.72
N SER A 102 2.23 -16.24 7.36
CA SER A 102 1.82 -16.20 8.78
C SER A 102 0.43 -16.79 9.04
N LEU A 103 -0.46 -16.71 8.04
CA LEU A 103 -1.83 -17.22 8.13
C LEU A 103 -2.01 -18.54 7.36
N SER A 104 -0.97 -19.35 7.29
CA SER A 104 -0.97 -20.64 6.54
C SER A 104 -2.10 -21.59 6.92
N LYS A 105 -2.64 -21.48 8.12
CA LYS A 105 -3.81 -22.26 8.56
C LYS A 105 -5.13 -21.79 7.93
N LEU A 106 -5.18 -20.56 7.42
CA LEU A 106 -6.37 -19.93 6.84
C LEU A 106 -6.29 -19.81 5.32
N ASN A 107 -5.21 -20.27 4.70
CA ASN A 107 -5.04 -20.21 3.26
C ASN A 107 -4.70 -21.57 2.68
N LYS A 108 -5.05 -21.77 1.42
CA LYS A 108 -4.67 -22.93 0.62
C LYS A 108 -4.02 -22.45 -0.66
N ILE A 109 -2.81 -22.92 -0.92
CA ILE A 109 -2.10 -22.62 -2.17
C ILE A 109 -2.39 -23.76 -3.15
N ASP A 110 -3.10 -23.45 -4.22
CA ASP A 110 -3.26 -24.35 -5.36
C ASP A 110 -2.08 -24.13 -6.32
N ARG A 111 -1.11 -25.03 -6.28
CA ARG A 111 0.12 -24.91 -7.07
C ARG A 111 -0.10 -25.15 -8.56
N GLU A 112 -1.12 -25.91 -8.92
CA GLU A 112 -1.41 -26.21 -10.34
C GLU A 112 -2.06 -25.00 -11.01
N LYS A 113 -2.91 -24.28 -10.29
CA LYS A 113 -3.60 -23.07 -10.78
C LYS A 113 -2.82 -21.78 -10.49
N GLY A 114 -1.73 -21.85 -9.74
CA GLY A 114 -1.01 -20.66 -9.29
C GLY A 114 -1.90 -19.71 -8.46
N CYS A 115 -2.89 -20.25 -7.77
CA CYS A 115 -3.91 -19.48 -7.06
C CYS A 115 -3.76 -19.61 -5.55
N LEU A 116 -3.95 -18.50 -4.85
CA LEU A 116 -4.01 -18.44 -3.40
C LEU A 116 -5.48 -18.31 -2.97
N LEU A 117 -5.96 -19.28 -2.23
CA LEU A 117 -7.31 -19.30 -1.68
C LEU A 117 -7.26 -18.97 -0.20
N TYR A 118 -7.99 -17.94 0.20
CA TYR A 118 -8.21 -17.59 1.61
C TYR A 118 -9.56 -18.11 2.06
N THR A 119 -9.56 -18.89 3.16
CA THR A 119 -10.77 -19.16 3.91
C THR A 119 -10.74 -18.25 5.11
N SER A 120 -11.47 -17.15 5.06
CA SER A 120 -11.69 -16.31 6.23
C SER A 120 -12.83 -16.89 7.03
N PRO A 121 -12.66 -17.19 8.34
CA PRO A 121 -13.82 -17.41 9.21
C PRO A 121 -14.64 -16.11 9.20
N SER A 122 -15.94 -16.26 8.98
CA SER A 122 -16.86 -15.12 9.08
C SER A 122 -16.73 -14.49 10.48
N PRO A 123 -16.67 -13.17 10.62
CA PRO A 123 -16.65 -12.52 11.94
C PRO A 123 -17.95 -12.71 12.74
N ARG A 124 -18.86 -13.53 12.24
CA ARG A 124 -20.19 -13.78 12.83
C ARG A 124 -20.40 -15.23 13.30
N ASP A 125 -19.37 -16.06 13.21
CA ASP A 125 -19.40 -17.44 13.73
C ASP A 125 -18.71 -17.50 15.08
#